data_91e3874a8f9f4d3e660c4b2541d4fc42
#
_entry.id   91e3874a8f9f4d3e660c4b2541d4fc42
#
_cell.length_a   1.000
_cell.length_b   1.000
_cell.length_c   1.000
_cell.angle_alpha   90.00
_cell.angle_beta   90.00
_cell.angle_gamma   90.00
#
_symmetry.space_group_name_H-M   'P 1'
#
loop_
_entity.id
_entity.type
_entity.pdbx_description
1 polymer ?
#
loop_
_entity_poly.entity_id
_entity_poly.type
_entity_poly.pdbx_seq_one_letter_code
_entity_poly.pdbx_strand_id
1 'polypeptide(L)'
;MPDFIALTRDVLEKGRSVRFQVWGSSMTPFIKDGDVITIVPVSAESDIGLGKVVAFLHPWLTGRRLVVHRVVGRRGSSFLIRPDHALGHDPFAYKLCDILGRVVRVEISGTHYSSRFRQGREEIDFHRR
;
A
#
# COMPACT_ATOMS: atom_id res chain seq x y z
N MET A 1 23.10 -6.44 5.64
CA MET A 1 21.81 -5.87 6.01
C MET A 1 20.69 -6.55 5.25
N PRO A 2 19.72 -7.11 5.94
CA PRO A 2 18.62 -7.75 5.24
C PRO A 2 17.88 -6.72 4.38
N ASP A 3 17.48 -7.16 3.22
CA ASP A 3 16.69 -6.34 2.33
C ASP A 3 15.26 -6.31 2.85
N PHE A 4 14.77 -5.12 3.14
CA PHE A 4 13.41 -4.94 3.66
C PHE A 4 12.36 -5.51 2.71
N ILE A 5 12.55 -5.31 1.41
CA ILE A 5 11.62 -5.82 0.41
C ILE A 5 11.60 -7.34 0.44
N ALA A 6 12.76 -7.96 0.49
CA ALA A 6 12.85 -9.42 0.52
C ALA A 6 12.22 -9.99 1.78
N LEU A 7 12.45 -9.36 2.91
CA LEU A 7 11.86 -9.80 4.17
C LEU A 7 10.34 -9.66 4.15
N THR A 8 9.86 -8.54 3.64
CA THR A 8 8.42 -8.30 3.54
C THR A 8 7.77 -9.35 2.64
N ARG A 9 8.37 -9.60 1.48
CA ARG A 9 7.85 -10.60 0.56
C ARG A 9 7.80 -11.98 1.19
N ASP A 10 8.85 -12.34 1.91
CA ASP A 10 8.93 -13.64 2.56
C ASP A 10 7.80 -13.83 3.57
N VAL A 11 7.55 -12.84 4.39
CA VAL A 11 6.48 -12.90 5.39
C VAL A 11 5.13 -13.02 4.72
N LEU A 12 4.90 -12.22 3.69
CA LEU A 12 3.62 -12.23 2.97
C LEU A 12 3.40 -13.56 2.25
N GLU A 13 4.45 -14.15 1.70
CA GLU A 13 4.34 -15.45 1.03
C GLU A 13 3.95 -16.56 2.00
N LYS A 14 4.23 -16.37 3.26
CA LYS A 14 3.80 -17.30 4.29
C LYS A 14 2.38 -17.06 4.77
N GLY A 15 1.67 -16.15 4.12
CA GLY A 15 0.29 -15.85 4.45
C GLY A 15 0.11 -14.91 5.63
N ARG A 16 1.16 -14.23 6.05
CA ARG A 16 1.11 -13.37 7.22
C ARG A 16 1.08 -11.92 6.82
N SER A 17 0.54 -11.10 7.71
CA SER A 17 0.53 -9.65 7.50
C SER A 17 1.87 -9.05 7.90
N VAL A 18 2.12 -7.84 7.36
CA VAL A 18 3.31 -7.06 7.70
C VAL A 18 2.84 -5.67 8.12
N ARG A 19 3.42 -5.17 9.19
CA ARG A 19 3.08 -3.85 9.72
C ARG A 19 4.34 -3.00 9.72
N PHE A 20 4.26 -1.82 9.12
CA PHE A 20 5.43 -0.94 9.06
C PHE A 20 5.02 0.52 8.92
N GLN A 21 5.97 1.39 9.25
CA GLN A 21 5.74 2.83 9.20
C GLN A 21 6.06 3.35 7.81
N VAL A 22 5.25 4.28 7.32
CA VAL A 22 5.45 4.88 6.01
C VAL A 22 5.80 6.35 6.15
N TRP A 23 6.51 6.86 5.15
CA TRP A 23 7.00 8.22 5.15
C TRP A 23 6.60 8.91 3.87
N GLY A 24 6.45 10.23 3.95
CA GLY A 24 6.09 11.04 2.80
C GLY A 24 4.62 11.41 2.81
N SER A 25 4.23 12.23 1.84
CA SER A 25 2.90 12.82 1.80
C SER A 25 2.07 12.39 0.60
N SER A 26 2.54 11.40 -0.16
CA SER A 26 1.90 11.03 -1.42
C SER A 26 0.48 10.49 -1.26
N MET A 27 0.14 10.01 -0.07
CA MET A 27 -1.21 9.48 0.20
C MET A 27 -2.02 10.37 1.14
N THR A 28 -1.56 11.59 1.36
CA THR A 28 -2.29 12.57 2.16
C THR A 28 -3.60 12.94 1.45
N PRO A 29 -4.70 13.08 2.16
CA PRO A 29 -4.84 13.03 3.63
C PRO A 29 -5.14 11.64 4.19
N PHE A 30 -5.22 10.62 3.36
CA PHE A 30 -5.65 9.30 3.76
C PHE A 30 -4.60 8.59 4.62
N ILE A 31 -3.35 8.57 4.16
CA ILE A 31 -2.22 8.08 4.92
C ILE A 31 -1.24 9.23 5.03
N LYS A 32 -0.85 9.55 6.25
CA LYS A 32 0.03 10.68 6.52
C LYS A 32 1.42 10.23 6.85
N ASP A 33 2.34 11.14 6.67
CA ASP A 33 3.75 10.90 6.99
C ASP A 33 3.88 10.34 8.41
N GLY A 34 4.57 9.22 8.54
CA GLY A 34 4.78 8.59 9.82
C GLY A 34 3.70 7.62 10.26
N ASP A 35 2.61 7.52 9.53
CA ASP A 35 1.57 6.55 9.89
C ASP A 35 2.10 5.13 9.76
N VAL A 36 1.49 4.22 10.50
CA VAL A 36 1.81 2.80 10.46
C VAL A 36 0.72 2.08 9.70
N ILE A 37 1.10 1.30 8.72
CA ILE A 37 0.13 0.53 7.95
C ILE A 37 0.34 -0.96 8.15
N THR A 38 -0.74 -1.70 7.95
CA THR A 38 -0.70 -3.16 7.94
C THR A 38 -1.11 -3.61 6.56
N ILE A 39 -0.31 -4.47 5.94
CA ILE A 39 -0.63 -5.06 4.65
C ILE A 39 -0.81 -6.55 4.78
N VAL A 40 -1.66 -7.10 3.92
CA VAL A 40 -1.92 -8.53 3.84
C VAL A 40 -1.55 -9.03 2.46
N PRO A 41 -1.28 -10.34 2.32
CA PRO A 41 -0.89 -10.88 1.03
C PRO A 41 -1.96 -10.69 -0.04
N VAL A 42 -1.49 -10.61 -1.28
CA VAL A 42 -2.32 -10.60 -2.47
C VAL A 42 -1.89 -11.79 -3.30
N SER A 43 -2.78 -12.74 -3.52
CA SER A 43 -2.45 -13.95 -4.27
C SER A 43 -3.16 -14.04 -5.61
N ALA A 44 -4.17 -13.23 -5.83
CA ALA A 44 -4.94 -13.24 -7.05
C ALA A 44 -5.40 -11.84 -7.41
N GLU A 45 -5.71 -11.63 -8.69
CA GLU A 45 -6.21 -10.33 -9.14
C GLU A 45 -7.48 -9.92 -8.42
N SER A 46 -8.29 -10.89 -8.03
CA SER A 46 -9.53 -10.60 -7.33
C SER A 46 -9.32 -9.98 -5.94
N ASP A 47 -8.12 -10.07 -5.40
CA ASP A 47 -7.80 -9.44 -4.12
C ASP A 47 -7.59 -7.93 -4.27
N ILE A 48 -7.48 -7.47 -5.50
CA ILE A 48 -7.18 -6.07 -5.79
C ILE A 48 -8.33 -5.48 -6.57
N GLY A 49 -9.06 -4.59 -5.95
CA GLY A 49 -10.16 -3.91 -6.60
C GLY A 49 -9.88 -2.43 -6.77
N LEU A 50 -10.74 -1.79 -7.56
CA LEU A 50 -10.70 -0.36 -7.72
C LEU A 50 -10.83 0.31 -6.35
N GLY A 51 -9.99 1.27 -6.07
CA GLY A 51 -10.00 1.99 -4.82
C GLY A 51 -9.15 1.38 -3.72
N LYS A 52 -8.62 0.18 -3.91
CA LYS A 52 -7.77 -0.44 -2.90
C LYS A 52 -6.41 0.23 -2.88
N VAL A 53 -5.82 0.32 -1.69
CA VAL A 53 -4.47 0.83 -1.52
C VAL A 53 -3.54 -0.36 -1.41
N VAL A 54 -2.48 -0.34 -2.18
CA VAL A 54 -1.57 -1.48 -2.28
C VAL A 54 -0.13 -1.05 -2.06
N ALA A 55 0.67 -1.97 -1.55
CA ALA A 55 2.11 -1.83 -1.48
C ALA A 55 2.69 -2.57 -2.67
N PHE A 56 3.50 -1.90 -3.47
CA PHE A 56 4.02 -2.45 -4.71
C PHE A 56 5.45 -2.00 -4.95
N LEU A 57 6.09 -2.64 -5.91
CA LEU A 57 7.48 -2.35 -6.27
C LEU A 57 7.52 -1.43 -7.47
N HIS A 58 8.15 -0.29 -7.30
CA HIS A 58 8.31 0.70 -8.36
C HIS A 58 9.77 0.73 -8.80
N PRO A 59 10.05 0.72 -10.11
CA PRO A 59 11.42 0.81 -10.60
C PRO A 59 12.09 2.09 -10.12
N TRP A 60 13.35 1.98 -9.77
CA TRP A 60 14.14 3.12 -9.33
C TRP A 60 15.52 3.02 -9.94
N LEU A 61 16.32 4.08 -9.82
CA LEU A 61 17.63 4.13 -10.43
C LEU A 61 18.56 3.00 -9.98
N THR A 62 18.44 2.61 -8.72
CA THR A 62 19.32 1.60 -8.14
C THR A 62 18.56 0.37 -7.71
N GLY A 63 17.52 0.02 -8.44
CA GLY A 63 16.72 -1.15 -8.10
C GLY A 63 15.25 -0.80 -8.02
N ARG A 64 14.57 -1.32 -7.01
CA ARG A 64 13.14 -1.09 -6.85
C ARG A 64 12.86 -0.52 -5.47
N ARG A 65 11.79 0.26 -5.39
CA ARG A 65 11.32 0.84 -4.13
C ARG A 65 9.97 0.28 -3.80
N LEU A 66 9.76 0.10 -2.51
CA LEU A 66 8.43 -0.24 -2.01
C LEU A 66 7.63 1.05 -1.88
N VAL A 67 6.50 1.10 -2.54
CA VAL A 67 5.64 2.28 -2.60
C VAL A 67 4.22 1.87 -2.25
N VAL A 68 3.46 2.79 -1.64
CA VAL A 68 2.08 2.54 -1.23
C VAL A 68 1.20 3.59 -1.88
N HIS A 69 0.38 3.17 -2.84
CA HIS A 69 -0.52 4.07 -3.57
C HIS A 69 -1.84 3.37 -3.84
N ARG A 70 -2.75 4.06 -4.51
CA ARG A 70 -4.13 3.58 -4.71
C ARG A 70 -4.35 3.08 -6.12
N VAL A 71 -5.06 1.96 -6.23
CA VAL A 71 -5.49 1.42 -7.51
C VAL A 71 -6.66 2.25 -8.00
N VAL A 72 -6.53 2.88 -9.15
CA VAL A 72 -7.54 3.77 -9.71
C VAL A 72 -8.15 3.23 -11.00
N GLY A 73 -7.68 2.10 -11.50
CA GLY A 73 -8.24 1.50 -12.71
C GLY A 73 -7.52 0.25 -13.14
N ARG A 74 -7.95 -0.27 -14.27
CA ARG A 74 -7.35 -1.45 -14.90
C ARG A 74 -7.11 -1.15 -16.36
N ARG A 75 -6.08 -1.75 -16.91
CA ARG A 75 -5.84 -1.75 -18.35
C ARG A 75 -5.36 -3.15 -18.71
N GLY A 76 -6.27 -3.96 -19.26
CA GLY A 76 -5.96 -5.37 -19.49
C GLY A 76 -5.61 -6.05 -18.17
N SER A 77 -4.44 -6.68 -18.12
CA SER A 77 -3.97 -7.35 -16.91
C SER A 77 -3.20 -6.43 -15.98
N SER A 78 -3.06 -5.15 -16.32
CA SER A 78 -2.32 -4.20 -15.50
C SER A 78 -3.25 -3.42 -14.60
N PHE A 79 -2.73 -3.07 -13.44
CA PHE A 79 -3.42 -2.22 -12.48
C PHE A 79 -2.88 -0.81 -12.62
N LEU A 80 -3.78 0.16 -12.73
CA LEU A 80 -3.41 1.57 -12.84
C LEU A 80 -3.36 2.13 -11.43
N ILE A 81 -2.20 2.63 -11.04
CA ILE A 81 -1.93 3.02 -9.64
C ILE A 81 -1.38 4.43 -9.61
N ARG A 82 -1.87 5.24 -8.69
CA ARG A 82 -1.32 6.57 -8.49
C ARG A 82 -1.49 7.01 -7.03
N PRO A 83 -0.70 7.99 -6.57
CA PRO A 83 -0.85 8.53 -5.23
C PRO A 83 -2.10 9.39 -5.12
N ASP A 84 -2.70 9.44 -3.92
CA ASP A 84 -3.87 10.26 -3.67
C ASP A 84 -3.58 11.74 -3.80
N HIS A 85 -2.36 12.15 -3.44
CA HIS A 85 -1.97 13.55 -3.43
C HIS A 85 -1.41 14.03 -4.78
N ALA A 86 -1.76 13.36 -5.85
CA ALA A 86 -1.26 13.72 -7.17
C ALA A 86 -2.41 13.84 -8.16
N LEU A 87 -3.33 14.75 -7.84
CA LEU A 87 -4.47 15.01 -8.71
C LEU A 87 -3.99 15.48 -10.06
N GLY A 88 -4.57 14.92 -11.11
CA GLY A 88 -4.24 15.30 -12.47
C GLY A 88 -3.06 14.57 -13.07
N HIS A 89 -2.36 13.76 -12.31
CA HIS A 89 -1.30 12.93 -12.84
C HIS A 89 -1.88 11.65 -13.43
N ASP A 90 -1.34 11.22 -14.55
CA ASP A 90 -1.72 9.93 -15.12
C ASP A 90 -1.19 8.82 -14.23
N PRO A 91 -1.96 7.77 -14.04
CA PRO A 91 -1.48 6.63 -13.27
C PRO A 91 -0.46 5.83 -14.07
N PHE A 92 0.40 5.10 -13.36
CA PHE A 92 1.29 4.13 -13.98
C PHE A 92 0.66 2.75 -13.91
N ALA A 93 1.07 1.90 -14.85
CA ALA A 93 0.56 0.53 -14.93
C ALA A 93 1.54 -0.45 -14.29
N TYR A 94 1.00 -1.33 -13.45
CA TYR A 94 1.77 -2.35 -12.76
C TYR A 94 1.09 -3.68 -12.90
N LYS A 95 1.87 -4.75 -12.87
CA LYS A 95 1.33 -6.11 -12.96
C LYS A 95 1.15 -6.70 -11.58
N LEU A 96 0.37 -7.77 -11.51
CA LEU A 96 0.13 -8.44 -10.24
C LEU A 96 1.43 -8.83 -9.54
N CYS A 97 2.44 -9.26 -10.30
CA CYS A 97 3.71 -9.68 -9.70
C CYS A 97 4.49 -8.53 -9.05
N ASP A 98 4.13 -7.29 -9.37
CA ASP A 98 4.74 -6.12 -8.74
C ASP A 98 4.08 -5.75 -7.42
N ILE A 99 2.90 -6.29 -7.15
CA ILE A 99 2.11 -5.92 -5.99
C ILE A 99 2.41 -6.89 -4.85
N LEU A 100 2.90 -6.37 -3.74
CA LEU A 100 3.26 -7.19 -2.59
C LEU A 100 2.09 -7.47 -1.68
N GLY A 101 1.26 -6.46 -1.44
CA GLY A 101 0.18 -6.64 -0.51
C GLY A 101 -0.84 -5.53 -0.58
N ARG A 102 -1.93 -5.72 0.12
CA ARG A 102 -3.03 -4.77 0.19
C ARG A 102 -3.09 -4.18 1.58
N VAL A 103 -3.25 -2.87 1.67
CA VAL A 103 -3.35 -2.18 2.95
C VAL A 103 -4.72 -2.44 3.55
N VAL A 104 -4.75 -2.91 4.79
CA VAL A 104 -6.01 -3.20 5.48
C VAL A 104 -6.18 -2.39 6.75
N ARG A 105 -5.13 -1.69 7.20
CA ARG A 105 -5.21 -0.91 8.42
C ARG A 105 -4.23 0.25 8.36
N VAL A 106 -4.66 1.40 8.87
CA VAL A 106 -3.81 2.57 9.02
C VAL A 106 -3.90 3.02 10.47
N GLU A 107 -2.76 3.16 11.12
CA GLU A 107 -2.68 3.63 12.49
C GLU A 107 -1.98 4.97 12.53
N ILE A 108 -2.52 5.88 13.31
CA ILE A 108 -1.90 7.18 13.48
C ILE A 108 -0.58 6.98 14.21
N SER A 109 0.48 7.49 13.62
CA SER A 109 1.77 7.44 14.28
C SER A 109 1.79 8.49 15.37
N GLY A 110 2.81 8.43 16.18
CA GLY A 110 2.99 9.38 17.21
C GLY A 110 2.73 8.80 18.55
N THR A 111 2.87 9.60 19.53
CA THR A 111 2.99 9.12 20.87
C THR A 111 1.66 8.90 21.55
N HIS A 112 0.82 9.93 21.52
CA HIS A 112 -0.40 9.86 22.31
C HIS A 112 -1.46 9.02 21.66
N TYR A 113 -1.38 8.88 20.36
CA TYR A 113 -2.47 8.28 19.60
C TYR A 113 -2.07 6.96 18.99
N SER A 114 -0.99 6.39 19.47
CA SER A 114 -0.44 5.19 18.85
C SER A 114 -1.41 4.01 18.88
N SER A 115 -2.33 4.01 19.83
CA SER A 115 -3.32 2.94 19.93
C SER A 115 -4.59 3.23 19.16
N ARG A 116 -4.69 4.42 18.56
CA ARG A 116 -5.89 4.80 17.84
C ARG A 116 -5.72 4.49 16.38
N PHE A 117 -6.70 3.83 15.85
CA PHE A 117 -6.76 3.72 14.41
C PHE A 117 -7.28 5.02 13.86
N ARG A 118 -6.84 5.30 12.67
CA ARG A 118 -7.33 6.45 11.97
C ARG A 118 -8.77 6.20 11.70
N GLN A 119 -9.59 6.43 12.71
CA GLN A 119 -10.98 6.34 12.55
C GLN A 119 -11.32 5.00 12.03
N GLY A 120 -11.83 4.24 12.77
CA GLY A 120 -12.28 2.96 12.30
C GLY A 120 -12.84 3.01 10.89
N ARG A 121 -13.42 4.15 10.53
CA ARG A 121 -13.97 4.30 9.20
C ARG A 121 -12.92 4.21 8.10
N GLU A 122 -11.73 4.69 8.34
CA GLU A 122 -10.68 4.62 7.33
C GLU A 122 -10.20 3.20 7.16
N GLU A 123 -10.09 2.50 8.26
CA GLU A 123 -9.76 1.11 8.21
C GLU A 123 -10.82 0.33 7.44
N ILE A 124 -12.06 0.65 7.70
CA ILE A 124 -13.18 0.03 7.01
C ILE A 124 -13.11 0.32 5.52
N ASP A 125 -12.71 1.54 5.16
CA ASP A 125 -12.61 1.92 3.76
C ASP A 125 -11.64 1.04 3.00
N PHE A 126 -10.56 0.62 3.62
CA PHE A 126 -9.63 -0.27 2.96
C PHE A 126 -10.26 -1.62 2.63
N HIS A 127 -11.17 -2.06 3.45
CA HIS A 127 -11.84 -3.34 3.22
C HIS A 127 -12.99 -3.26 2.23
N ARG A 128 -13.67 -2.14 2.21
CA ARG A 128 -14.90 -1.99 1.43
C ARG A 128 -14.71 -1.54 0.01
N ARG A 129 -13.62 -0.88 -0.24
CA ARG A 129 -13.37 -0.31 -1.57
C ARG A 129 -12.82 -1.28 -2.57
#